data_0e281ab6f0019cb60f7bec8a46ced55f
#
_entry.id   0e281ab6f0019cb60f7bec8a46ced55f
#
_cell.length_a   1.000
_cell.length_b   1.000
_cell.length_c   1.000
_cell.angle_alpha   90.00
_cell.angle_beta   90.00
_cell.angle_gamma   90.00
#
_symmetry.space_group_name_H-M   'P 1'
#
loop_
_entity.id
_entity.type
_entity.pdbx_description
1 polymer ?
#
loop_
_entity_poly.entity_id
_entity_poly.type
_entity_poly.pdbx_seq_one_letter_code
_entity_poly.pdbx_strand_id
1 'polypeptide(L)'
;MSSEEKIIFSMAGVNKIYPPQKQVLKNIYLSFFYGAKIGVIGLNGSGKSSVLKIIAGIDKAFQGEVVFSPGYTVGYLAQEPELDNEKTVREVVEEGVAEITAILKEYESINEQFGLPEVYEDADVMDKLMAKQGELQDKIDAVNAWELDNKLERAMDALRCPDPDTKIGVLSGGERRRVAMCRLLLQEPDVLLLDEPTNHLDAESIDWLEQFLKEYKGTVIAVTHDRYFLDNVAGWILELDRGEGIPWKGNYSSWLDQKAKRLAQEEKTESKRQKTLERELEWVRMAPKARHAKSKARLSNYDKLASEDGKEREDKLELFIPAGPRLGNVVIEASNVTKSYGDKILFENLSFSLPPAGIVGIIGPNGAGKTTLFRLITEQEVPDAGTFRVGETVALGYVDQMHNDLDPEKTVYENITDGLDNIQLGNKAVNGRAYVSKFNFNGGDQQKKVGVLSGGERNRVHLAITLKKGANVLLLDEPTNDIDVNTLRALEEALENFGGCAVVISHDRWFLDRICTHILAFEG
;
A
#
# COMPACT_ATOMS: atom_id res chain seq x y z
N MET A 1 -34.56 1.90 13.49
CA MET A 1 -34.37 0.45 13.72
C MET A 1 -32.93 0.16 13.42
N SER A 2 -32.14 -0.20 14.43
CA SER A 2 -30.76 -0.61 14.23
C SER A 2 -30.75 -1.85 13.34
N SER A 3 -30.16 -1.76 12.15
CA SER A 3 -29.79 -2.95 11.40
C SER A 3 -28.90 -3.76 12.33
N GLU A 4 -29.33 -4.96 12.74
CA GLU A 4 -28.48 -5.90 13.45
C GLU A 4 -27.22 -6.09 12.61
N GLU A 5 -26.08 -5.69 13.16
CA GLU A 5 -24.78 -5.84 12.51
C GLU A 5 -24.51 -7.35 12.40
N LYS A 6 -24.80 -7.93 11.23
CA LYS A 6 -24.66 -9.37 10.99
C LYS A 6 -23.19 -9.71 10.90
N ILE A 7 -22.71 -10.58 11.80
CA ILE A 7 -21.32 -11.08 11.75
C ILE A 7 -21.18 -12.04 10.56
N ILE A 8 -20.21 -11.74 9.68
CA ILE A 8 -19.92 -12.54 8.49
C ILE A 8 -18.82 -13.58 8.78
N PHE A 9 -17.81 -13.19 9.56
CA PHE A 9 -16.79 -14.11 10.07
C PHE A 9 -16.16 -13.61 11.35
N SER A 10 -15.49 -14.52 12.07
CA SER A 10 -14.76 -14.21 13.30
C SER A 10 -13.42 -14.92 13.32
N MET A 11 -12.43 -14.27 13.90
CA MET A 11 -11.10 -14.80 14.21
C MET A 11 -11.03 -15.01 15.72
N ALA A 12 -10.66 -16.22 16.16
CA ALA A 12 -10.57 -16.57 17.58
C ALA A 12 -9.18 -17.13 17.92
N GLY A 13 -8.43 -16.37 18.76
CA GLY A 13 -7.12 -16.77 19.24
C GLY A 13 -6.06 -16.96 18.14
N VAL A 14 -6.14 -16.19 17.06
CA VAL A 14 -5.25 -16.38 15.91
C VAL A 14 -3.84 -15.93 16.23
N ASN A 15 -2.88 -16.87 16.08
CA ASN A 15 -1.44 -16.64 16.21
C ASN A 15 -0.71 -17.06 14.94
N LYS A 16 0.24 -16.24 14.49
CA LYS A 16 1.08 -16.55 13.34
C LYS A 16 2.55 -16.32 13.66
N ILE A 17 3.35 -17.37 13.45
CA ILE A 17 4.80 -17.36 13.68
C ILE A 17 5.48 -17.79 12.39
N TYR A 18 6.46 -17.00 11.95
CA TYR A 18 7.35 -17.35 10.85
C TYR A 18 8.69 -17.85 11.37
N PRO A 19 9.32 -18.86 10.74
CA PRO A 19 10.66 -19.31 11.11
C PRO A 19 11.69 -18.17 11.04
N PRO A 20 12.72 -18.12 11.96
CA PRO A 20 12.97 -19.09 13.01
C PRO A 20 12.14 -18.90 14.29
N GLN A 21 11.50 -17.75 14.55
CA GLN A 21 10.63 -17.47 15.72
C GLN A 21 9.97 -16.08 15.65
N LYS A 22 9.82 -15.49 14.45
CA LYS A 22 9.18 -14.18 14.31
C LYS A 22 7.67 -14.31 14.45
N GLN A 23 7.13 -13.96 15.62
CA GLN A 23 5.68 -13.90 15.83
C GLN A 23 5.14 -12.58 15.26
N VAL A 24 4.29 -12.67 14.25
CA VAL A 24 3.68 -11.50 13.57
C VAL A 24 2.24 -11.24 14.02
N LEU A 25 1.49 -12.29 14.41
CA LEU A 25 0.15 -12.15 14.99
C LEU A 25 0.13 -12.85 16.34
N LYS A 26 -0.49 -12.19 17.33
CA LYS A 26 -0.51 -12.66 18.71
C LYS A 26 -1.93 -12.58 19.26
N ASN A 27 -2.54 -13.75 19.40
CA ASN A 27 -3.82 -13.90 20.08
C ASN A 27 -4.92 -12.95 19.58
N ILE A 28 -5.13 -12.92 18.25
CA ILE A 28 -6.10 -12.04 17.60
C ILE A 28 -7.52 -12.54 17.83
N TYR A 29 -8.38 -11.70 18.39
CA TYR A 29 -9.82 -11.90 18.54
C TYR A 29 -10.56 -10.75 17.87
N LEU A 30 -11.20 -11.03 16.74
CA LEU A 30 -11.91 -10.02 15.95
C LEU A 30 -13.18 -10.64 15.35
N SER A 31 -14.25 -9.83 15.27
CA SER A 31 -15.47 -10.18 14.54
C SER A 31 -15.73 -9.11 13.48
N PHE A 32 -16.12 -9.54 12.31
CA PHE A 32 -16.29 -8.69 11.14
C PHE A 32 -17.76 -8.69 10.71
N PHE A 33 -18.29 -7.49 10.44
CA PHE A 33 -19.69 -7.30 10.09
C PHE A 33 -19.88 -7.21 8.59
N TYR A 34 -21.03 -7.69 8.11
CA TYR A 34 -21.41 -7.56 6.71
C TYR A 34 -21.54 -6.08 6.31
N GLY A 35 -21.00 -5.74 5.14
CA GLY A 35 -21.02 -4.38 4.62
C GLY A 35 -19.98 -3.43 5.25
N ALA A 36 -19.19 -3.88 6.24
CA ALA A 36 -18.15 -3.05 6.85
C ALA A 36 -17.03 -2.75 5.85
N LYS A 37 -16.53 -1.49 5.87
CA LYS A 37 -15.36 -1.05 5.11
C LYS A 37 -14.21 -0.86 6.09
N ILE A 38 -13.19 -1.71 6.00
CA ILE A 38 -12.13 -1.82 6.99
C ILE A 38 -10.78 -1.58 6.33
N GLY A 39 -10.10 -0.52 6.77
CA GLY A 39 -8.70 -0.28 6.42
C GLY A 39 -7.76 -0.97 7.41
N VAL A 40 -6.80 -1.75 6.93
CA VAL A 40 -5.79 -2.40 7.76
C VAL A 40 -4.48 -1.65 7.67
N ILE A 41 -3.99 -1.17 8.79
CA ILE A 41 -2.75 -0.39 8.89
C ILE A 41 -1.77 -1.03 9.88
N GLY A 42 -0.50 -0.70 9.76
CA GLY A 42 0.58 -1.20 10.62
C GLY A 42 1.92 -1.12 9.93
N LEU A 43 2.99 -1.30 10.69
CA LEU A 43 4.37 -1.30 10.18
C LEU A 43 4.58 -2.41 9.14
N ASN A 44 5.60 -2.25 8.30
CA ASN A 44 6.00 -3.32 7.38
C ASN A 44 6.46 -4.55 8.18
N GLY A 45 5.93 -5.71 7.77
CA GLY A 45 6.17 -6.96 8.50
C GLY A 45 5.32 -7.16 9.77
N SER A 46 4.33 -6.29 10.06
CA SER A 46 3.39 -6.46 11.18
C SER A 46 2.35 -7.57 10.97
N GLY A 47 2.30 -8.17 9.77
CA GLY A 47 1.38 -9.25 9.46
C GLY A 47 0.11 -8.86 8.70
N LYS A 48 0.05 -7.66 8.10
CA LYS A 48 -1.12 -7.18 7.33
C LYS A 48 -1.57 -8.17 6.26
N SER A 49 -0.68 -8.50 5.32
CA SER A 49 -0.95 -9.49 4.27
C SER A 49 -1.19 -10.90 4.82
N SER A 50 -0.58 -11.25 5.98
CA SER A 50 -0.82 -12.53 6.65
C SER A 50 -2.26 -12.63 7.14
N VAL A 51 -2.82 -11.56 7.71
CA VAL A 51 -4.24 -11.51 8.11
C VAL A 51 -5.13 -11.73 6.91
N LEU A 52 -4.90 -11.03 5.79
CA LEU A 52 -5.70 -11.23 4.57
C LEU A 52 -5.60 -12.66 4.03
N LYS A 53 -4.39 -13.25 3.97
CA LYS A 53 -4.18 -14.63 3.50
C LYS A 53 -4.84 -15.67 4.41
N ILE A 54 -4.86 -15.44 5.73
CA ILE A 54 -5.55 -16.29 6.70
C ILE A 54 -7.07 -16.20 6.48
N ILE A 55 -7.62 -15.00 6.34
CA ILE A 55 -9.06 -14.80 6.05
C ILE A 55 -9.43 -15.41 4.69
N ALA A 56 -8.59 -15.27 3.67
CA ALA A 56 -8.79 -15.88 2.35
C ALA A 56 -8.68 -17.42 2.35
N GLY A 57 -8.25 -18.03 3.46
CA GLY A 57 -8.05 -19.49 3.57
C GLY A 57 -6.83 -20.02 2.81
N ILE A 58 -5.97 -19.12 2.31
CA ILE A 58 -4.72 -19.43 1.58
C ILE A 58 -3.65 -19.87 2.56
N ASP A 59 -3.45 -19.12 3.65
CA ASP A 59 -2.49 -19.47 4.70
C ASP A 59 -3.21 -20.26 5.80
N LYS A 60 -2.92 -21.55 5.89
CA LYS A 60 -3.47 -22.48 6.90
C LYS A 60 -2.49 -22.78 8.04
N ALA A 61 -1.26 -22.24 7.95
CA ALA A 61 -0.22 -22.49 8.96
C ALA A 61 -0.28 -21.44 10.08
N PHE A 62 -1.36 -21.43 10.85
CA PHE A 62 -1.58 -20.57 12.01
C PHE A 62 -2.21 -21.37 13.16
N GLN A 63 -2.18 -20.81 14.37
CA GLN A 63 -2.91 -21.34 15.53
C GLN A 63 -4.16 -20.50 15.76
N GLY A 64 -5.22 -21.13 16.28
CA GLY A 64 -6.53 -20.49 16.47
C GLY A 64 -7.50 -20.89 15.36
N GLU A 65 -8.61 -20.17 15.25
CA GLU A 65 -9.70 -20.50 14.34
C GLU A 65 -10.19 -19.26 13.59
N VAL A 66 -10.59 -19.45 12.33
CA VAL A 66 -11.35 -18.48 11.54
C VAL A 66 -12.65 -19.15 11.13
N VAL A 67 -13.77 -18.61 11.60
CA VAL A 67 -15.10 -19.18 11.40
C VAL A 67 -15.91 -18.23 10.53
N PHE A 68 -16.31 -18.70 9.35
CA PHE A 68 -17.23 -17.99 8.46
C PHE A 68 -18.67 -18.42 8.70
N SER A 69 -19.58 -17.48 8.60
CA SER A 69 -21.00 -17.79 8.45
C SER A 69 -21.23 -18.48 7.10
N PRO A 70 -22.09 -19.49 7.01
CA PRO A 70 -22.28 -20.24 5.76
C PRO A 70 -22.89 -19.37 4.65
N GLY A 71 -22.51 -19.66 3.41
CA GLY A 71 -23.09 -19.08 2.20
C GLY A 71 -22.44 -17.76 1.73
N TYR A 72 -21.30 -17.34 2.31
CA TYR A 72 -20.58 -16.16 1.87
C TYR A 72 -19.36 -16.51 1.03
N THR A 73 -19.15 -15.71 -0.01
CA THR A 73 -18.01 -15.81 -0.93
C THR A 73 -16.90 -14.85 -0.53
N VAL A 74 -15.63 -15.27 -0.74
CA VAL A 74 -14.45 -14.47 -0.41
C VAL A 74 -13.60 -14.30 -1.66
N GLY A 75 -13.29 -13.05 -2.01
CA GLY A 75 -12.36 -12.72 -3.07
C GLY A 75 -11.11 -12.05 -2.53
N TYR A 76 -9.95 -12.40 -3.08
CA TYR A 76 -8.66 -11.88 -2.63
C TYR A 76 -7.81 -11.38 -3.78
N LEU A 77 -7.40 -10.11 -3.69
CA LEU A 77 -6.39 -9.51 -4.57
C LEU A 77 -5.03 -9.62 -3.90
N ALA A 78 -4.18 -10.48 -4.43
CA ALA A 78 -2.79 -10.60 -3.99
C ALA A 78 -1.94 -9.42 -4.50
N GLN A 79 -0.84 -9.15 -3.82
CA GLN A 79 0.14 -8.16 -4.26
C GLN A 79 0.74 -8.53 -5.64
N GLU A 80 1.01 -9.82 -5.86
CA GLU A 80 1.41 -10.38 -7.14
C GLU A 80 0.37 -11.45 -7.53
N PRO A 81 -0.62 -11.13 -8.39
CA PRO A 81 -1.64 -12.08 -8.79
C PRO A 81 -1.11 -13.08 -9.82
N GLU A 82 -1.45 -14.34 -9.62
CA GLU A 82 -1.20 -15.39 -10.61
C GLU A 82 -2.32 -15.37 -11.66
N LEU A 83 -1.96 -15.15 -12.91
CA LEU A 83 -2.85 -15.17 -14.07
C LEU A 83 -2.29 -16.11 -15.13
N ASP A 84 -3.17 -16.71 -15.93
CA ASP A 84 -2.77 -17.56 -17.04
C ASP A 84 -2.15 -16.72 -18.17
N ASN A 85 -0.87 -16.96 -18.45
CA ASN A 85 -0.07 -16.22 -19.42
C ASN A 85 -0.55 -16.39 -20.87
N GLU A 86 -1.26 -17.49 -21.19
CA GLU A 86 -1.74 -17.78 -22.55
C GLU A 86 -3.04 -17.06 -22.88
N LYS A 87 -3.80 -16.64 -21.88
CA LYS A 87 -5.07 -15.93 -22.05
C LYS A 87 -4.87 -14.46 -22.39
N THR A 88 -5.89 -13.89 -23.03
CA THR A 88 -5.99 -12.45 -23.26
C THR A 88 -6.52 -11.72 -22.02
N VAL A 89 -6.37 -10.40 -21.99
CA VAL A 89 -6.92 -9.53 -20.94
C VAL A 89 -8.43 -9.74 -20.83
N ARG A 90 -9.14 -9.75 -21.96
CA ARG A 90 -10.61 -9.94 -22.02
C ARG A 90 -11.01 -11.29 -21.43
N GLU A 91 -10.37 -12.37 -21.84
CA GLU A 91 -10.67 -13.71 -21.34
C GLU A 91 -10.50 -13.82 -19.83
N VAL A 92 -9.45 -13.20 -19.25
CA VAL A 92 -9.23 -13.18 -17.80
C VAL A 92 -10.28 -12.34 -17.07
N VAL A 93 -10.67 -11.19 -17.62
CA VAL A 93 -11.71 -10.34 -17.02
C VAL A 93 -13.08 -11.03 -17.05
N GLU A 94 -13.41 -11.71 -18.15
CA GLU A 94 -14.66 -12.48 -18.31
C GLU A 94 -14.77 -13.65 -17.31
N GLU A 95 -13.65 -14.20 -16.82
CA GLU A 95 -13.69 -15.21 -15.74
C GLU A 95 -14.42 -14.71 -14.48
N GLY A 96 -14.35 -13.41 -14.18
CA GLY A 96 -15.04 -12.80 -13.04
C GLY A 96 -16.56 -12.86 -13.15
N VAL A 97 -17.08 -12.99 -14.34
CA VAL A 97 -18.52 -13.03 -14.69
C VAL A 97 -18.91 -14.33 -15.39
N ALA A 98 -18.13 -15.39 -15.22
CA ALA A 98 -18.28 -16.66 -15.93
C ALA A 98 -19.68 -17.27 -15.78
N GLU A 99 -20.30 -17.18 -14.61
CA GLU A 99 -21.68 -17.66 -14.37
C GLU A 99 -22.69 -16.89 -15.22
N ILE A 100 -22.56 -15.57 -15.29
CA ILE A 100 -23.45 -14.70 -16.08
C ILE A 100 -23.24 -14.97 -17.56
N THR A 101 -21.99 -15.08 -18.01
CA THR A 101 -21.62 -15.40 -19.39
C THR A 101 -22.15 -16.78 -19.81
N ALA A 102 -22.14 -17.77 -18.90
CA ALA A 102 -22.70 -19.10 -19.16
C ALA A 102 -24.22 -19.04 -19.38
N ILE A 103 -24.94 -18.25 -18.56
CA ILE A 103 -26.39 -18.05 -18.71
C ILE A 103 -26.71 -17.39 -20.04
N LEU A 104 -25.96 -16.35 -20.45
CA LEU A 104 -26.14 -15.69 -21.76
C LEU A 104 -25.89 -16.63 -22.92
N LYS A 105 -24.81 -17.42 -22.89
CA LYS A 105 -24.51 -18.42 -23.93
C LYS A 105 -25.59 -19.50 -24.01
N GLU A 106 -26.13 -19.95 -22.86
CA GLU A 106 -27.22 -20.91 -22.86
C GLU A 106 -28.50 -20.32 -23.45
N TYR A 107 -28.80 -19.04 -23.14
CA TYR A 107 -29.93 -18.32 -23.74
C TYR A 107 -29.79 -18.17 -25.27
N GLU A 108 -28.61 -17.78 -25.75
CA GLU A 108 -28.30 -17.69 -27.17
C GLU A 108 -28.44 -19.05 -27.86
N SER A 109 -27.89 -20.12 -27.28
CA SER A 109 -28.01 -21.48 -27.79
C SER A 109 -29.46 -21.94 -27.91
N ILE A 110 -30.33 -21.57 -26.97
CA ILE A 110 -31.77 -21.85 -27.06
C ILE A 110 -32.41 -21.06 -28.21
N ASN A 111 -32.04 -19.79 -28.38
CA ASN A 111 -32.54 -18.97 -29.48
C ASN A 111 -32.15 -19.56 -30.85
N GLU A 112 -30.94 -20.08 -31.00
CA GLU A 112 -30.51 -20.76 -32.21
C GLU A 112 -31.31 -22.05 -32.45
N GLN A 113 -31.65 -22.81 -31.39
CA GLN A 113 -32.42 -24.05 -31.51
C GLN A 113 -33.84 -23.82 -32.01
N PHE A 114 -34.49 -22.67 -31.78
CA PHE A 114 -35.81 -22.36 -32.32
C PHE A 114 -35.85 -22.34 -33.84
N GLY A 115 -34.70 -22.10 -34.50
CA GLY A 115 -34.59 -22.12 -35.97
C GLY A 115 -34.44 -23.52 -36.56
N LEU A 116 -34.30 -24.58 -35.74
CA LEU A 116 -34.10 -25.94 -36.23
C LEU A 116 -35.43 -26.61 -36.63
N PRO A 117 -35.50 -27.32 -37.76
CA PRO A 117 -36.71 -28.03 -38.22
C PRO A 117 -37.27 -28.99 -37.16
N GLU A 118 -36.39 -29.70 -36.45
CA GLU A 118 -36.75 -30.69 -35.43
C GLU A 118 -37.47 -30.07 -34.22
N VAL A 119 -37.33 -28.76 -34.00
CA VAL A 119 -37.89 -28.02 -32.88
C VAL A 119 -39.23 -27.40 -33.22
N TYR A 120 -39.36 -26.72 -34.36
CA TYR A 120 -40.62 -26.06 -34.72
C TYR A 120 -41.69 -27.04 -35.28
N GLU A 121 -41.31 -28.31 -35.63
CA GLU A 121 -42.22 -29.37 -36.00
C GLU A 121 -42.78 -30.15 -34.80
N ASP A 122 -42.18 -30.06 -33.63
CA ASP A 122 -42.59 -30.74 -32.39
C ASP A 122 -43.04 -29.72 -31.31
N ALA A 123 -44.35 -29.66 -31.07
CA ALA A 123 -44.95 -28.74 -30.11
C ALA A 123 -44.49 -28.97 -28.67
N ASP A 124 -44.24 -30.22 -28.25
CA ASP A 124 -43.78 -30.54 -26.90
C ASP A 124 -42.32 -30.11 -26.68
N VAL A 125 -41.49 -30.15 -27.70
CA VAL A 125 -40.11 -29.67 -27.66
C VAL A 125 -40.09 -28.15 -27.64
N MET A 126 -40.92 -27.50 -28.44
CA MET A 126 -41.06 -26.05 -28.48
C MET A 126 -41.50 -25.49 -27.13
N ASP A 127 -42.54 -26.06 -26.50
CA ASP A 127 -43.01 -25.61 -25.18
C ASP A 127 -41.95 -25.72 -24.09
N LYS A 128 -41.17 -26.79 -24.09
CA LYS A 128 -40.05 -26.96 -23.13
C LYS A 128 -38.95 -25.92 -23.33
N LEU A 129 -38.60 -25.64 -24.60
CA LEU A 129 -37.59 -24.62 -24.90
C LEU A 129 -38.07 -23.22 -24.56
N MET A 130 -39.36 -22.89 -24.80
CA MET A 130 -39.94 -21.61 -24.40
C MET A 130 -39.95 -21.44 -22.89
N ALA A 131 -40.30 -22.48 -22.11
CA ALA A 131 -40.26 -22.45 -20.67
C ALA A 131 -38.83 -22.22 -20.16
N LYS A 132 -37.84 -22.92 -20.73
CA LYS A 132 -36.43 -22.76 -20.35
C LYS A 132 -35.88 -21.39 -20.75
N GLN A 133 -36.24 -20.85 -21.90
CA GLN A 133 -35.91 -19.49 -22.33
C GLN A 133 -36.45 -18.46 -21.32
N GLY A 134 -37.73 -18.61 -20.90
CA GLY A 134 -38.32 -17.71 -19.89
C GLY A 134 -37.57 -17.74 -18.56
N GLU A 135 -37.22 -18.93 -18.07
CA GLU A 135 -36.40 -19.05 -16.82
C GLU A 135 -35.01 -18.37 -16.94
N LEU A 136 -34.36 -18.52 -18.10
CA LEU A 136 -33.06 -17.86 -18.35
C LEU A 136 -33.21 -16.35 -18.48
N GLN A 137 -34.28 -15.89 -19.17
CA GLN A 137 -34.56 -14.46 -19.27
C GLN A 137 -34.80 -13.82 -17.92
N ASP A 138 -35.59 -14.45 -17.05
CA ASP A 138 -35.82 -13.97 -15.69
C ASP A 138 -34.49 -13.86 -14.91
N LYS A 139 -33.57 -14.82 -15.10
CA LYS A 139 -32.23 -14.77 -14.48
C LYS A 139 -31.38 -13.65 -15.06
N ILE A 140 -31.38 -13.46 -16.38
CA ILE A 140 -30.63 -12.40 -17.08
C ILE A 140 -31.12 -11.01 -16.61
N ASP A 141 -32.46 -10.84 -16.54
CA ASP A 141 -33.07 -9.58 -16.09
C ASP A 141 -32.79 -9.28 -14.62
N ALA A 142 -32.79 -10.32 -13.76
CA ALA A 142 -32.48 -10.17 -12.32
C ALA A 142 -31.07 -9.65 -12.04
N VAL A 143 -30.09 -10.00 -12.90
CA VAL A 143 -28.69 -9.56 -12.75
C VAL A 143 -28.31 -8.47 -13.76
N ASN A 144 -29.28 -7.98 -14.57
CA ASN A 144 -29.07 -7.01 -15.66
C ASN A 144 -27.93 -7.41 -16.62
N ALA A 145 -27.90 -8.69 -17.00
CA ALA A 145 -26.82 -9.26 -17.81
C ALA A 145 -26.77 -8.73 -19.26
N TRP A 146 -27.84 -8.08 -19.74
CA TRP A 146 -27.87 -7.46 -21.07
C TRP A 146 -26.83 -6.33 -21.24
N GLU A 147 -26.43 -5.68 -20.14
CA GLU A 147 -25.43 -4.62 -20.13
C GLU A 147 -24.03 -5.12 -19.74
N LEU A 148 -23.81 -6.45 -19.75
CA LEU A 148 -22.56 -7.05 -19.27
C LEU A 148 -21.34 -6.52 -20.03
N ASP A 149 -21.37 -6.47 -21.34
CA ASP A 149 -20.25 -5.97 -22.17
C ASP A 149 -19.92 -4.51 -21.81
N ASN A 150 -20.93 -3.65 -21.66
CA ASN A 150 -20.74 -2.27 -21.23
C ASN A 150 -20.14 -2.17 -19.82
N LYS A 151 -20.56 -3.08 -18.92
CA LYS A 151 -20.01 -3.14 -17.55
C LYS A 151 -18.54 -3.56 -17.54
N LEU A 152 -18.18 -4.54 -18.36
CA LEU A 152 -16.80 -5.00 -18.56
C LEU A 152 -15.92 -3.88 -19.12
N GLU A 153 -16.35 -3.25 -20.22
CA GLU A 153 -15.61 -2.15 -20.86
C GLU A 153 -15.40 -0.98 -19.90
N ARG A 154 -16.43 -0.53 -19.21
CA ARG A 154 -16.31 0.56 -18.21
C ARG A 154 -15.34 0.23 -17.08
N ALA A 155 -15.35 -1.00 -16.57
CA ALA A 155 -14.44 -1.42 -15.51
C ALA A 155 -12.98 -1.50 -16.02
N MET A 156 -12.79 -2.01 -17.24
CA MET A 156 -11.47 -2.07 -17.87
C MET A 156 -10.91 -0.69 -18.17
N ASP A 157 -11.73 0.22 -18.71
CA ASP A 157 -11.34 1.61 -18.98
C ASP A 157 -10.99 2.36 -17.69
N ALA A 158 -11.84 2.28 -16.67
CA ALA A 158 -11.64 2.96 -15.39
C ALA A 158 -10.36 2.52 -14.68
N LEU A 159 -10.01 1.24 -14.76
CA LEU A 159 -8.76 0.70 -14.23
C LEU A 159 -7.60 0.78 -15.23
N ARG A 160 -7.83 1.38 -16.43
CA ARG A 160 -6.84 1.48 -17.50
C ARG A 160 -6.16 0.14 -17.77
N CYS A 161 -6.97 -0.91 -17.91
CA CYS A 161 -6.48 -2.20 -18.31
C CYS A 161 -5.84 -2.10 -19.71
N PRO A 162 -4.84 -2.94 -20.03
CA PRO A 162 -4.30 -3.03 -21.38
C PRO A 162 -5.36 -3.44 -22.40
N ASP A 163 -5.01 -3.29 -23.69
CA ASP A 163 -5.86 -3.70 -24.79
C ASP A 163 -6.42 -5.11 -24.58
N PRO A 164 -7.75 -5.31 -24.75
CA PRO A 164 -8.45 -6.57 -24.49
C PRO A 164 -7.85 -7.81 -25.16
N ASP A 165 -7.25 -7.66 -26.34
CA ASP A 165 -6.68 -8.74 -27.12
C ASP A 165 -5.21 -9.05 -26.74
N THR A 166 -4.62 -8.25 -25.86
CA THR A 166 -3.24 -8.45 -25.41
C THR A 166 -3.11 -9.68 -24.51
N LYS A 167 -2.12 -10.54 -24.74
CA LYS A 167 -1.83 -11.70 -23.90
C LYS A 167 -1.27 -11.27 -22.54
N ILE A 168 -1.70 -11.94 -21.49
CA ILE A 168 -1.22 -11.72 -20.11
C ILE A 168 0.30 -11.90 -20.00
N GLY A 169 0.89 -12.84 -20.77
CA GLY A 169 2.32 -13.16 -20.73
C GLY A 169 3.27 -11.98 -21.03
N VAL A 170 2.80 -10.97 -21.79
CA VAL A 170 3.62 -9.80 -22.16
C VAL A 170 3.40 -8.59 -21.26
N LEU A 171 2.46 -8.66 -20.33
CA LEU A 171 2.10 -7.55 -19.45
C LEU A 171 3.14 -7.35 -18.32
N SER A 172 3.34 -6.11 -17.95
CA SER A 172 4.07 -5.73 -16.73
C SER A 172 3.32 -6.19 -15.47
N GLY A 173 4.02 -6.24 -14.32
CA GLY A 173 3.41 -6.61 -13.04
C GLY A 173 2.24 -5.71 -12.65
N GLY A 174 2.35 -4.40 -12.87
CA GLY A 174 1.28 -3.44 -12.60
C GLY A 174 0.06 -3.63 -13.50
N GLU A 175 0.26 -3.93 -14.78
CA GLU A 175 -0.84 -4.23 -15.72
C GLU A 175 -1.56 -5.52 -15.36
N ARG A 176 -0.83 -6.60 -15.06
CA ARG A 176 -1.41 -7.86 -14.57
C ARG A 176 -2.27 -7.65 -13.34
N ARG A 177 -1.80 -6.78 -12.43
CA ARG A 177 -2.52 -6.46 -11.21
C ARG A 177 -3.84 -5.72 -11.48
N ARG A 178 -3.85 -4.75 -12.41
CA ARG A 178 -5.07 -4.05 -12.81
C ARG A 178 -6.09 -5.01 -13.44
N VAL A 179 -5.65 -5.92 -14.29
CA VAL A 179 -6.51 -6.98 -14.88
C VAL A 179 -7.08 -7.90 -13.80
N ALA A 180 -6.25 -8.37 -12.86
CA ALA A 180 -6.70 -9.21 -11.75
C ALA A 180 -7.71 -8.49 -10.84
N MET A 181 -7.49 -7.19 -10.59
CA MET A 181 -8.41 -6.37 -9.81
C MET A 181 -9.74 -6.18 -10.57
N CYS A 182 -9.71 -5.89 -11.86
CA CYS A 182 -10.90 -5.77 -12.69
C CYS A 182 -11.75 -7.05 -12.62
N ARG A 183 -11.13 -8.23 -12.84
CA ARG A 183 -11.78 -9.53 -12.68
C ARG A 183 -12.43 -9.69 -11.30
N LEU A 184 -11.70 -9.39 -10.24
CA LEU A 184 -12.17 -9.57 -8.87
C LEU A 184 -13.33 -8.64 -8.51
N LEU A 185 -13.28 -7.37 -8.94
CA LEU A 185 -14.36 -6.42 -8.68
C LEU A 185 -15.65 -6.79 -9.41
N LEU A 186 -15.54 -7.33 -10.62
CA LEU A 186 -16.68 -7.82 -11.41
C LEU A 186 -17.31 -9.09 -10.83
N GLN A 187 -16.54 -9.90 -10.12
CA GLN A 187 -17.01 -11.10 -9.41
C GLN A 187 -17.92 -10.77 -8.22
N GLU A 188 -17.83 -9.56 -7.67
CA GLU A 188 -18.63 -9.03 -6.55
C GLU A 188 -18.77 -10.00 -5.35
N PRO A 189 -17.67 -10.54 -4.77
CA PRO A 189 -17.75 -11.45 -3.64
C PRO A 189 -18.29 -10.76 -2.38
N ASP A 190 -18.92 -11.49 -1.45
CA ASP A 190 -19.45 -10.94 -0.20
C ASP A 190 -18.37 -10.34 0.71
N VAL A 191 -17.16 -10.90 0.66
CA VAL A 191 -15.97 -10.38 1.35
C VAL A 191 -14.88 -10.12 0.33
N LEU A 192 -14.51 -8.86 0.18
CA LEU A 192 -13.47 -8.39 -0.72
C LEU A 192 -12.21 -8.05 0.07
N LEU A 193 -11.14 -8.80 -0.17
CA LEU A 193 -9.83 -8.65 0.47
C LEU A 193 -8.84 -8.03 -0.53
N LEU A 194 -8.34 -6.84 -0.23
CA LEU A 194 -7.47 -6.07 -1.13
C LEU A 194 -6.12 -5.81 -0.45
N ASP A 195 -5.04 -6.32 -1.04
CA ASP A 195 -3.67 -6.09 -0.55
C ASP A 195 -3.00 -5.02 -1.40
N GLU A 196 -2.85 -3.80 -0.88
CA GLU A 196 -2.32 -2.59 -1.53
C GLU A 196 -3.02 -2.23 -2.86
N PRO A 197 -4.37 -2.07 -2.90
CA PRO A 197 -5.10 -1.91 -4.16
C PRO A 197 -4.77 -0.61 -4.91
N THR A 198 -4.27 0.41 -4.23
CA THR A 198 -3.94 1.72 -4.82
C THR A 198 -2.56 1.75 -5.50
N ASN A 199 -1.68 0.77 -5.22
CA ASN A 199 -0.36 0.71 -5.85
C ASN A 199 -0.46 0.51 -7.36
N HIS A 200 0.31 1.26 -8.12
CA HIS A 200 0.35 1.26 -9.58
C HIS A 200 -0.92 1.78 -10.27
N LEU A 201 -1.87 2.36 -9.54
CA LEU A 201 -3.00 3.09 -10.08
C LEU A 201 -2.67 4.59 -10.15
N ASP A 202 -3.19 5.25 -11.17
CA ASP A 202 -3.19 6.71 -11.22
C ASP A 202 -4.36 7.31 -10.43
N ALA A 203 -4.34 8.62 -10.24
CA ALA A 203 -5.32 9.31 -9.39
C ALA A 203 -6.77 9.11 -9.84
N GLU A 204 -7.02 9.04 -11.16
CA GLU A 204 -8.38 8.84 -11.71
C GLU A 204 -8.89 7.42 -11.44
N SER A 205 -8.03 6.40 -11.62
CA SER A 205 -8.37 5.01 -11.30
C SER A 205 -8.58 4.81 -9.79
N ILE A 206 -7.81 5.51 -8.95
CA ILE A 206 -8.00 5.48 -7.48
C ILE A 206 -9.35 6.10 -7.12
N ASP A 207 -9.70 7.26 -7.70
CA ASP A 207 -10.98 7.92 -7.42
C ASP A 207 -12.18 7.05 -7.83
N TRP A 208 -12.10 6.44 -9.00
CA TRP A 208 -13.12 5.48 -9.44
C TRP A 208 -13.23 4.29 -8.47
N LEU A 209 -12.09 3.71 -8.03
CA LEU A 209 -12.06 2.59 -7.09
C LEU A 209 -12.68 2.99 -5.74
N GLU A 210 -12.38 4.18 -5.23
CA GLU A 210 -12.98 4.72 -4.02
C GLU A 210 -14.51 4.81 -4.12
N GLN A 211 -15.04 5.33 -5.24
CA GLN A 211 -16.49 5.42 -5.47
C GLN A 211 -17.11 4.03 -5.55
N PHE A 212 -16.51 3.12 -6.32
CA PHE A 212 -16.97 1.74 -6.43
C PHE A 212 -17.05 1.06 -5.07
N LEU A 213 -16.00 1.18 -4.24
CA LEU A 213 -15.96 0.52 -2.93
C LEU A 213 -16.89 1.17 -1.89
N LYS A 214 -17.20 2.46 -1.99
CA LYS A 214 -18.23 3.11 -1.17
C LYS A 214 -19.62 2.53 -1.42
N GLU A 215 -19.95 2.27 -2.69
CA GLU A 215 -21.25 1.72 -3.11
C GLU A 215 -21.32 0.20 -2.96
N TYR A 216 -20.17 -0.47 -2.80
CA TYR A 216 -20.08 -1.92 -2.68
C TYR A 216 -20.89 -2.44 -1.49
N LYS A 217 -21.78 -3.40 -1.71
CA LYS A 217 -22.67 -3.92 -0.65
C LYS A 217 -21.97 -4.85 0.34
N GLY A 218 -20.98 -5.60 -0.13
CA GLY A 218 -20.21 -6.55 0.67
C GLY A 218 -19.24 -5.90 1.65
N THR A 219 -18.59 -6.74 2.45
CA THR A 219 -17.51 -6.33 3.36
C THR A 219 -16.22 -6.12 2.58
N VAL A 220 -15.55 -5.00 2.80
CA VAL A 220 -14.23 -4.71 2.20
C VAL A 220 -13.19 -4.64 3.29
N ILE A 221 -12.08 -5.37 3.11
CA ILE A 221 -10.91 -5.28 3.97
C ILE A 221 -9.72 -4.94 3.08
N ALA A 222 -9.20 -3.72 3.19
CA ALA A 222 -8.11 -3.22 2.38
C ALA A 222 -6.88 -2.94 3.24
N VAL A 223 -5.76 -3.55 2.87
CA VAL A 223 -4.43 -3.13 3.35
C VAL A 223 -3.94 -2.07 2.40
N THR A 224 -3.68 -0.86 2.86
CA THR A 224 -3.10 0.19 2.03
C THR A 224 -2.39 1.23 2.89
N HIS A 225 -1.45 1.92 2.28
CA HIS A 225 -0.76 3.08 2.84
C HIS A 225 -1.34 4.41 2.32
N ASP A 226 -2.28 4.37 1.37
CA ASP A 226 -2.98 5.55 0.86
C ASP A 226 -3.97 6.07 1.90
N ARG A 227 -3.63 7.21 2.48
CA ARG A 227 -4.38 7.83 3.59
C ARG A 227 -5.71 8.43 3.12
N TYR A 228 -5.77 9.00 1.91
CA TYR A 228 -7.01 9.52 1.34
C TYR A 228 -7.98 8.38 1.04
N PHE A 229 -7.48 7.28 0.48
CA PHE A 229 -8.29 6.09 0.27
C PHE A 229 -8.89 5.59 1.59
N LEU A 230 -8.07 5.49 2.66
CA LEU A 230 -8.54 5.09 3.98
C LEU A 230 -9.54 6.09 4.57
N ASP A 231 -9.34 7.39 4.33
CA ASP A 231 -10.25 8.43 4.83
C ASP A 231 -11.59 8.44 4.08
N ASN A 232 -11.56 8.15 2.78
CA ASN A 232 -12.72 8.19 1.92
C ASN A 232 -13.56 6.90 1.96
N VAL A 233 -12.93 5.74 2.12
CA VAL A 233 -13.59 4.41 2.01
C VAL A 233 -13.82 3.76 3.36
N ALA A 234 -12.85 3.84 4.30
CA ALA A 234 -12.92 3.09 5.53
C ALA A 234 -13.89 3.69 6.56
N GLY A 235 -14.77 2.84 7.12
CA GLY A 235 -15.57 3.15 8.31
C GLY A 235 -14.97 2.57 9.59
N TRP A 236 -13.98 1.70 9.46
CA TRP A 236 -13.20 1.10 10.54
C TRP A 236 -11.74 1.01 10.16
N ILE A 237 -10.86 1.23 11.11
CA ILE A 237 -9.42 0.98 10.97
C ILE A 237 -9.02 -0.17 11.88
N LEU A 238 -8.38 -1.19 11.32
CA LEU A 238 -7.73 -2.27 12.06
C LEU A 238 -6.23 -1.99 12.09
N GLU A 239 -5.73 -1.58 13.23
CA GLU A 239 -4.31 -1.37 13.46
C GLU A 239 -3.65 -2.66 13.93
N LEU A 240 -2.62 -3.11 13.21
CA LEU A 240 -1.74 -4.21 13.64
C LEU A 240 -0.50 -3.63 14.31
N ASP A 241 -0.50 -3.64 15.63
CA ASP A 241 0.61 -3.14 16.45
C ASP A 241 1.15 -4.25 17.36
N ARG A 242 2.46 -4.55 17.26
CA ARG A 242 3.17 -5.54 18.09
C ARG A 242 2.51 -6.93 18.11
N GLY A 243 1.89 -7.30 17.00
CA GLY A 243 1.18 -8.57 16.84
C GLY A 243 -0.27 -8.55 17.33
N GLU A 244 -0.73 -7.49 17.96
CA GLU A 244 -2.12 -7.31 18.38
C GLU A 244 -2.94 -6.64 17.29
N GLY A 245 -4.22 -6.99 17.17
CA GLY A 245 -5.18 -6.34 16.28
C GLY A 245 -6.09 -5.40 17.06
N ILE A 246 -5.99 -4.11 16.81
CA ILE A 246 -6.73 -3.07 17.53
C ILE A 246 -7.74 -2.43 16.57
N PRO A 247 -9.05 -2.68 16.76
CA PRO A 247 -10.08 -2.06 15.93
C PRO A 247 -10.38 -0.63 16.43
N TRP A 248 -10.48 0.30 15.49
CA TRP A 248 -10.85 1.69 15.71
C TRP A 248 -12.06 2.04 14.84
N LYS A 249 -13.07 2.65 15.42
CA LYS A 249 -14.22 3.10 14.67
C LYS A 249 -13.95 4.45 14.02
N GLY A 250 -14.23 4.56 12.73
CA GLY A 250 -14.03 5.76 11.93
C GLY A 250 -12.98 5.57 10.84
N ASN A 251 -12.69 6.63 10.11
CA ASN A 251 -11.72 6.72 9.03
C ASN A 251 -10.30 6.99 9.54
N TYR A 252 -9.36 7.20 8.62
CA TYR A 252 -7.95 7.43 8.95
C TYR A 252 -7.72 8.68 9.83
N SER A 253 -8.36 9.81 9.52
CA SER A 253 -8.26 11.04 10.30
C SER A 253 -8.77 10.82 11.75
N SER A 254 -9.89 10.14 11.88
CA SER A 254 -10.46 9.78 13.18
C SER A 254 -9.54 8.85 13.99
N TRP A 255 -8.93 7.85 13.34
CA TRP A 255 -7.94 6.97 13.96
C TRP A 255 -6.73 7.76 14.47
N LEU A 256 -6.24 8.73 13.67
CA LEU A 256 -5.08 9.55 14.03
C LEU A 256 -5.31 10.30 15.34
N ASP A 257 -6.48 10.93 15.48
CA ASP A 257 -6.88 11.66 16.69
C ASP A 257 -7.04 10.74 17.90
N GLN A 258 -7.65 9.57 17.69
CA GLN A 258 -7.84 8.59 18.75
C GLN A 258 -6.50 8.00 19.21
N LYS A 259 -5.59 7.68 18.26
CA LYS A 259 -4.24 7.19 18.56
C LYS A 259 -3.42 8.22 19.34
N ALA A 260 -3.45 9.49 18.94
CA ALA A 260 -2.76 10.57 19.64
C ALA A 260 -3.23 10.70 21.10
N LYS A 261 -4.53 10.62 21.35
CA LYS A 261 -5.10 10.63 22.70
C LYS A 261 -4.68 9.42 23.52
N ARG A 262 -4.67 8.22 22.92
CA ARG A 262 -4.22 7.00 23.58
C ARG A 262 -2.76 7.05 23.96
N LEU A 263 -1.88 7.47 23.04
CA LEU A 263 -0.43 7.62 23.32
C LEU A 263 -0.16 8.62 24.44
N ALA A 264 -0.86 9.76 24.45
CA ALA A 264 -0.76 10.75 25.52
C ALA A 264 -1.21 10.19 26.89
N GLN A 265 -2.21 9.31 26.91
CA GLN A 265 -2.64 8.61 28.14
C GLN A 265 -1.62 7.55 28.58
N GLU A 266 -1.10 6.75 27.66
CA GLU A 266 -0.08 5.73 27.92
C GLU A 266 1.19 6.38 28.47
N GLU A 267 1.64 7.50 27.90
CA GLU A 267 2.80 8.26 28.38
C GLU A 267 2.61 8.80 29.80
N LYS A 268 1.44 9.35 30.10
CA LYS A 268 1.10 9.80 31.47
C LYS A 268 1.08 8.64 32.46
N THR A 269 0.59 7.49 32.05
CA THR A 269 0.50 6.30 32.90
C THR A 269 1.89 5.72 33.15
N GLU A 270 2.72 5.61 32.10
CA GLU A 270 4.09 5.12 32.21
C GLU A 270 4.97 6.05 33.03
N SER A 271 4.86 7.38 32.88
CA SER A 271 5.54 8.35 33.71
C SER A 271 5.17 8.23 35.20
N LYS A 272 3.89 7.97 35.50
CA LYS A 272 3.43 7.70 36.86
C LYS A 272 3.99 6.38 37.41
N ARG A 273 4.00 5.33 36.56
CA ARG A 273 4.55 4.01 36.91
C ARG A 273 6.04 4.09 37.20
N GLN A 274 6.82 4.78 36.36
CA GLN A 274 8.25 4.99 36.54
C GLN A 274 8.57 5.71 37.85
N LYS A 275 7.85 6.80 38.16
CA LYS A 275 7.98 7.52 39.43
C LYS A 275 7.62 6.64 40.64
N THR A 276 6.66 5.74 40.48
CA THR A 276 6.29 4.79 41.53
C THR A 276 7.36 3.73 41.69
N LEU A 277 7.88 3.17 40.59
CA LEU A 277 9.00 2.21 40.62
C LEU A 277 10.26 2.79 41.23
N GLU A 278 10.63 4.03 40.88
CA GLU A 278 11.78 4.73 41.49
C GLU A 278 11.59 4.89 43.01
N ARG A 279 10.40 5.32 43.42
CA ARG A 279 10.09 5.48 44.88
C ARG A 279 10.10 4.13 45.60
N GLU A 280 9.58 3.07 44.99
CA GLU A 280 9.60 1.73 45.57
C GLU A 280 11.04 1.15 45.56
N LEU A 281 11.85 1.45 44.53
CA LEU A 281 13.26 1.04 44.45
C LEU A 281 14.11 1.72 45.54
N GLU A 282 13.90 3.02 45.74
CA GLU A 282 14.56 3.74 46.86
C GLU A 282 14.21 3.10 48.21
N TRP A 283 12.92 2.78 48.40
CA TRP A 283 12.48 2.11 49.62
C TRP A 283 13.09 0.70 49.76
N VAL A 284 13.22 -0.08 48.68
CA VAL A 284 13.88 -1.40 48.68
C VAL A 284 15.37 -1.28 49.03
N ARG A 285 16.05 -0.20 48.62
CA ARG A 285 17.48 0.06 48.90
C ARG A 285 17.74 0.57 50.30
N MET A 286 16.73 1.02 51.06
CA MET A 286 16.91 1.46 52.44
C MET A 286 17.35 0.32 53.35
N ALA A 287 18.19 0.65 54.36
CA ALA A 287 18.78 -0.30 55.30
C ALA A 287 17.70 -1.14 56.05
N PRO A 288 18.01 -2.39 56.44
CA PRO A 288 17.06 -3.30 57.08
C PRO A 288 16.37 -2.76 58.34
N LYS A 289 17.02 -1.87 59.08
CA LYS A 289 16.44 -1.22 60.28
C LYS A 289 15.29 -0.26 60.00
N ALA A 290 15.16 0.23 58.75
CA ALA A 290 14.06 1.09 58.30
C ALA A 290 12.92 0.30 57.66
N ARG A 291 13.07 -1.00 57.46
CA ARG A 291 12.06 -1.91 56.92
C ARG A 291 11.24 -2.55 58.02
N HIS A 292 10.06 -2.08 58.29
CA HIS A 292 9.14 -2.79 59.16
C HIS A 292 8.68 -4.11 58.54
N ALA A 293 8.39 -5.14 59.38
CA ALA A 293 8.07 -6.52 59.03
C ALA A 293 6.85 -6.74 58.09
N LYS A 294 6.14 -5.69 57.72
CA LYS A 294 4.96 -5.75 56.81
C LYS A 294 5.28 -5.65 55.31
N SER A 295 6.52 -5.95 54.90
CA SER A 295 7.02 -5.59 53.57
C SER A 295 6.85 -6.65 52.46
N LYS A 296 6.38 -7.89 52.75
CA LYS A 296 6.21 -8.93 51.71
C LYS A 296 5.24 -8.52 50.61
N ALA A 297 4.11 -7.89 50.95
CA ALA A 297 3.14 -7.42 49.99
C ALA A 297 3.68 -6.27 49.12
N ARG A 298 4.54 -5.39 49.67
CA ARG A 298 5.12 -4.28 48.93
C ARG A 298 6.26 -4.72 48.03
N LEU A 299 7.05 -5.71 48.41
CA LEU A 299 8.05 -6.37 47.56
C LEU A 299 7.35 -7.11 46.40
N SER A 300 6.28 -7.87 46.68
CA SER A 300 5.48 -8.52 45.64
C SER A 300 4.81 -7.54 44.67
N ASN A 301 4.39 -6.37 45.13
CA ASN A 301 3.89 -5.31 44.27
C ASN A 301 5.00 -4.65 43.44
N TYR A 302 6.20 -4.47 44.00
CA TYR A 302 7.36 -4.01 43.21
C TYR A 302 7.73 -5.03 42.14
N ASP A 303 7.82 -6.32 42.48
CA ASP A 303 8.13 -7.39 41.54
C ASP A 303 7.06 -7.49 40.42
N LYS A 304 5.78 -7.30 40.76
CA LYS A 304 4.71 -7.18 39.74
C LYS A 304 4.89 -5.98 38.85
N LEU A 305 5.10 -4.81 39.40
CA LEU A 305 5.33 -3.58 38.65
C LEU A 305 6.61 -3.62 37.80
N ALA A 306 7.64 -4.31 38.27
CA ALA A 306 8.91 -4.49 37.56
C ALA A 306 8.83 -5.57 36.49
N SER A 307 7.99 -6.63 36.69
CA SER A 307 7.78 -7.72 35.72
C SER A 307 6.74 -7.40 34.65
N GLU A 308 5.90 -6.39 34.85
CA GLU A 308 5.08 -5.86 33.75
C GLU A 308 6.03 -5.21 32.75
N ASP A 309 6.26 -5.84 31.60
CA ASP A 309 7.05 -5.27 30.51
C ASP A 309 6.49 -3.91 30.15
N GLY A 310 7.27 -2.85 30.39
CA GLY A 310 6.97 -1.52 29.88
C GLY A 310 6.91 -1.64 28.36
N LYS A 311 5.77 -1.25 27.76
CA LYS A 311 5.66 -1.17 26.31
C LYS A 311 6.84 -0.32 25.82
N GLU A 312 7.73 -0.93 25.03
CA GLU A 312 8.83 -0.19 24.39
C GLU A 312 8.25 1.04 23.70
N ARG A 313 8.84 2.20 23.96
CA ARG A 313 8.48 3.44 23.25
C ARG A 313 8.67 3.19 21.75
N GLU A 314 7.67 3.51 20.96
CA GLU A 314 7.92 3.81 19.55
C GLU A 314 8.81 5.06 19.54
N ASP A 315 10.11 4.86 19.32
CA ASP A 315 11.02 5.99 19.08
C ASP A 315 10.48 6.72 17.84
N LYS A 316 10.24 8.05 17.99
CA LYS A 316 9.89 8.87 16.83
C LYS A 316 10.99 8.68 15.79
N LEU A 317 10.60 8.15 14.64
CA LEU A 317 11.49 8.01 13.52
C LEU A 317 11.76 9.42 12.96
N GLU A 318 12.98 9.93 13.14
CA GLU A 318 13.41 11.21 12.60
C GLU A 318 14.42 10.96 11.48
N LEU A 319 14.04 11.26 10.24
CA LEU A 319 14.95 11.29 9.12
C LEU A 319 15.58 12.69 9.02
N PHE A 320 16.84 12.74 8.67
CA PHE A 320 17.56 13.98 8.42
C PHE A 320 18.19 13.93 7.04
N ILE A 321 17.86 14.90 6.19
CA ILE A 321 18.45 15.11 4.87
C ILE A 321 19.53 16.18 5.02
N PRO A 322 20.84 15.84 4.84
CA PRO A 322 21.89 16.84 4.93
C PRO A 322 21.73 17.85 3.81
N ALA A 323 21.86 19.12 4.13
CA ALA A 323 21.89 20.17 3.12
C ALA A 323 23.16 20.03 2.27
N GLY A 324 22.99 19.96 0.96
CA GLY A 324 24.08 20.02 0.00
C GLY A 324 24.66 21.42 -0.16
N PRO A 325 25.48 21.65 -1.20
CA PRO A 325 25.97 22.98 -1.55
C PRO A 325 24.79 23.97 -1.75
N ARG A 326 25.03 25.25 -1.48
CA ARG A 326 23.99 26.28 -1.69
C ARG A 326 23.61 26.34 -3.17
N LEU A 327 22.32 26.23 -3.48
CA LEU A 327 21.80 26.40 -4.83
C LEU A 327 21.99 27.82 -5.33
N GLY A 328 22.35 27.94 -6.60
CA GLY A 328 22.34 29.19 -7.35
C GLY A 328 20.93 29.61 -7.77
N ASN A 329 20.84 30.69 -8.57
CA ASN A 329 19.55 31.15 -9.09
C ASN A 329 18.94 30.22 -10.14
N VAL A 330 19.77 29.50 -10.88
CA VAL A 330 19.35 28.47 -11.84
C VAL A 330 19.49 27.12 -11.20
N VAL A 331 18.38 26.42 -11.09
CA VAL A 331 18.35 25.01 -10.60
C VAL A 331 18.28 24.10 -11.80
N ILE A 332 17.11 23.91 -12.38
CA ILE A 332 16.89 23.19 -13.64
C ILE A 332 15.88 23.98 -14.46
N GLU A 333 16.23 24.29 -15.68
CA GLU A 333 15.38 24.97 -16.65
C GLU A 333 15.18 24.06 -17.86
N ALA A 334 13.93 23.84 -18.23
CA ALA A 334 13.54 23.18 -19.48
C ALA A 334 13.05 24.23 -20.46
N SER A 335 13.53 24.19 -21.70
CA SER A 335 13.16 25.11 -22.76
C SER A 335 12.67 24.35 -23.99
N ASN A 336 11.37 24.45 -24.28
CA ASN A 336 10.69 23.85 -25.43
C ASN A 336 11.05 22.36 -25.64
N VAL A 337 11.08 21.60 -24.56
CA VAL A 337 11.46 20.18 -24.57
C VAL A 337 10.32 19.34 -25.14
N THR A 338 10.66 18.51 -26.11
CA THR A 338 9.74 17.54 -26.73
C THR A 338 10.32 16.14 -26.63
N LYS A 339 9.47 15.15 -26.31
CA LYS A 339 9.85 13.75 -26.26
C LYS A 339 8.73 12.87 -26.76
N SER A 340 9.10 11.90 -27.62
CA SER A 340 8.20 10.90 -28.19
C SER A 340 8.86 9.53 -28.21
N TYR A 341 8.05 8.46 -28.25
CA TYR A 341 8.48 7.09 -28.52
C TYR A 341 7.63 6.53 -29.66
N GLY A 342 8.26 6.40 -30.84
CA GLY A 342 7.55 6.07 -32.06
C GLY A 342 6.44 7.09 -32.36
N ASP A 343 5.22 6.63 -32.49
CA ASP A 343 4.06 7.51 -32.78
C ASP A 343 3.46 8.16 -31.53
N LYS A 344 3.90 7.76 -30.32
CA LYS A 344 3.38 8.27 -29.05
C LYS A 344 4.18 9.48 -28.60
N ILE A 345 3.56 10.67 -28.67
CA ILE A 345 4.11 11.90 -28.08
C ILE A 345 3.81 11.86 -26.57
N LEU A 346 4.86 12.03 -25.74
CA LEU A 346 4.71 12.11 -24.28
C LEU A 346 4.44 13.55 -23.84
N PHE A 347 5.23 14.49 -24.35
CA PHE A 347 5.03 15.92 -24.15
C PHE A 347 5.71 16.71 -25.27
N GLU A 348 5.14 17.85 -25.57
CA GLU A 348 5.60 18.76 -26.64
C GLU A 348 5.76 20.18 -26.10
N ASN A 349 6.87 20.84 -26.48
CA ASN A 349 7.19 22.22 -26.11
C ASN A 349 7.14 22.50 -24.58
N LEU A 350 7.49 21.51 -23.77
CA LEU A 350 7.49 21.63 -22.30
C LEU A 350 8.56 22.65 -21.87
N SER A 351 8.13 23.67 -21.13
CA SER A 351 9.03 24.69 -20.60
C SER A 351 8.69 24.99 -19.14
N PHE A 352 9.68 24.90 -18.26
CA PHE A 352 9.54 25.23 -16.84
C PHE A 352 10.90 25.58 -16.23
N SER A 353 10.86 26.17 -15.03
CA SER A 353 12.04 26.43 -14.20
C SER A 353 11.75 25.97 -12.76
N LEU A 354 12.66 25.19 -12.18
CA LEU A 354 12.53 24.73 -10.80
C LEU A 354 12.95 25.83 -9.81
N PRO A 355 12.19 26.03 -8.73
CA PRO A 355 12.51 27.02 -7.70
C PRO A 355 13.72 26.56 -6.86
N PRO A 356 14.61 27.46 -6.39
CA PRO A 356 15.80 27.13 -5.62
C PRO A 356 15.52 26.50 -4.25
N ALA A 357 14.36 26.75 -3.67
CA ALA A 357 13.93 26.22 -2.37
C ALA A 357 12.44 25.87 -2.44
N GLY A 358 12.11 24.82 -3.14
CA GLY A 358 10.73 24.39 -3.32
C GLY A 358 10.62 22.89 -3.52
N ILE A 359 9.46 22.37 -3.22
CA ILE A 359 9.10 20.97 -3.48
C ILE A 359 8.06 20.97 -4.61
N VAL A 360 8.43 20.37 -5.73
CA VAL A 360 7.60 20.30 -6.94
C VAL A 360 7.04 18.88 -7.05
N GLY A 361 5.72 18.74 -6.92
CA GLY A 361 5.02 17.48 -7.18
C GLY A 361 4.73 17.34 -8.67
N ILE A 362 5.01 16.16 -9.24
CA ILE A 362 4.64 15.82 -10.61
C ILE A 362 3.47 14.84 -10.57
N ILE A 363 2.36 15.25 -11.20
CA ILE A 363 1.14 14.44 -11.30
C ILE A 363 0.78 14.19 -12.76
N GLY A 364 0.00 13.14 -13.00
CA GLY A 364 -0.51 12.80 -14.34
C GLY A 364 -0.74 11.32 -14.51
N PRO A 365 -1.37 10.91 -15.61
CA PRO A 365 -1.68 9.52 -15.92
C PRO A 365 -0.44 8.63 -15.98
N ASN A 366 -0.64 7.33 -15.81
CA ASN A 366 0.41 6.36 -16.06
C ASN A 366 0.79 6.34 -17.55
N GLY A 367 2.11 6.34 -17.82
CA GLY A 367 2.64 6.41 -19.18
C GLY A 367 2.61 7.81 -19.83
N ALA A 368 2.33 8.89 -19.06
CA ALA A 368 2.40 10.29 -19.54
C ALA A 368 3.83 10.83 -19.67
N GLY A 369 4.85 10.07 -19.27
CA GLY A 369 6.25 10.48 -19.42
C GLY A 369 6.90 11.06 -18.16
N LYS A 370 6.28 10.91 -16.98
CA LYS A 370 6.81 11.44 -15.70
C LYS A 370 8.23 10.93 -15.41
N THR A 371 8.44 9.62 -15.39
CA THR A 371 9.78 9.00 -15.22
C THR A 371 10.73 9.36 -16.37
N THR A 372 10.22 9.48 -17.60
CA THR A 372 11.03 9.92 -18.75
C THR A 372 11.57 11.33 -18.54
N LEU A 373 10.78 12.24 -17.96
CA LEU A 373 11.26 13.58 -17.60
C LEU A 373 12.47 13.52 -16.64
N PHE A 374 12.44 12.63 -15.63
CA PHE A 374 13.59 12.44 -14.75
C PHE A 374 14.82 11.89 -15.46
N ARG A 375 14.63 10.95 -16.40
CA ARG A 375 15.73 10.42 -17.21
C ARG A 375 16.34 11.45 -18.13
N LEU A 376 15.55 12.38 -18.66
CA LEU A 376 16.04 13.52 -19.44
C LEU A 376 16.83 14.51 -18.57
N ILE A 377 16.34 14.81 -17.36
CA ILE A 377 17.05 15.68 -16.40
C ILE A 377 18.39 15.08 -15.95
N THR A 378 18.43 13.75 -15.78
CA THR A 378 19.64 13.01 -15.37
C THR A 378 20.53 12.60 -16.54
N GLU A 379 20.24 13.06 -17.76
CA GLU A 379 20.99 12.78 -18.99
C GLU A 379 21.09 11.28 -19.35
N GLN A 380 20.19 10.45 -18.78
CA GLN A 380 20.07 9.03 -19.16
C GLN A 380 19.38 8.86 -20.51
N GLU A 381 18.59 9.85 -20.91
CA GLU A 381 17.94 9.94 -22.22
C GLU A 381 18.15 11.34 -22.81
N VAL A 382 17.97 11.47 -24.14
CA VAL A 382 18.10 12.73 -24.86
C VAL A 382 16.72 13.18 -25.34
N PRO A 383 16.36 14.47 -25.22
CA PRO A 383 15.13 14.99 -25.79
C PRO A 383 15.18 15.01 -27.32
N ASP A 384 14.02 14.87 -27.97
CA ASP A 384 13.91 14.95 -29.43
C ASP A 384 14.05 16.41 -29.92
N ALA A 385 13.60 17.37 -29.11
CA ALA A 385 13.79 18.81 -29.32
C ALA A 385 13.85 19.54 -27.98
N GLY A 386 14.38 20.77 -28.01
CA GLY A 386 14.56 21.61 -26.82
C GLY A 386 15.83 21.26 -26.03
N THR A 387 16.01 21.91 -24.88
CA THR A 387 17.21 21.73 -24.05
C THR A 387 16.89 21.82 -22.57
N PHE A 388 17.68 21.10 -21.75
CA PHE A 388 17.74 21.28 -20.31
C PHE A 388 18.99 22.06 -19.92
N ARG A 389 18.84 22.99 -19.00
CA ARG A 389 19.95 23.71 -18.37
C ARG A 389 19.96 23.39 -16.89
N VAL A 390 20.98 22.66 -16.47
CA VAL A 390 21.23 22.34 -15.05
C VAL A 390 22.23 23.35 -14.50
N GLY A 391 21.94 23.93 -13.33
CA GLY A 391 22.80 24.92 -12.71
C GLY A 391 24.14 24.35 -12.26
N GLU A 392 25.23 25.10 -12.35
CA GLU A 392 26.61 24.65 -12.02
C GLU A 392 26.75 24.21 -10.54
N THR A 393 25.91 24.72 -9.65
CA THR A 393 25.93 24.38 -8.21
C THR A 393 25.03 23.22 -7.85
N VAL A 394 24.35 22.61 -8.83
CA VAL A 394 23.41 21.51 -8.61
C VAL A 394 24.17 20.21 -8.36
N ALA A 395 23.86 19.59 -7.23
CA ALA A 395 24.24 18.23 -6.88
C ALA A 395 22.97 17.37 -6.86
N LEU A 396 22.76 16.58 -7.93
CA LEU A 396 21.57 15.75 -8.10
C LEU A 396 21.64 14.48 -7.24
N GLY A 397 20.54 14.17 -6.54
CA GLY A 397 20.25 12.87 -5.96
C GLY A 397 19.01 12.30 -6.62
N TYR A 398 19.11 11.14 -7.26
CA TYR A 398 17.99 10.50 -7.95
C TYR A 398 17.67 9.16 -7.28
N VAL A 399 16.41 8.97 -6.93
CA VAL A 399 15.85 7.70 -6.48
C VAL A 399 15.03 7.13 -7.61
N ASP A 400 15.59 6.11 -8.29
CA ASP A 400 15.00 5.42 -9.43
C ASP A 400 14.18 4.20 -8.95
N GLN A 401 13.12 3.86 -9.67
CA GLN A 401 12.31 2.66 -9.44
C GLN A 401 13.08 1.35 -9.71
N MET A 402 14.09 1.37 -10.58
CA MET A 402 14.79 0.16 -11.04
C MET A 402 15.90 -0.32 -10.08
N HIS A 403 16.33 0.49 -9.11
CA HIS A 403 17.35 0.16 -8.09
C HIS A 403 18.66 -0.43 -8.63
N ASN A 404 19.08 -0.01 -9.82
CA ASN A 404 20.26 -0.56 -10.51
C ASN A 404 21.59 -0.34 -9.76
N ASP A 405 21.64 0.62 -8.84
CA ASP A 405 22.83 0.98 -8.06
C ASP A 405 23.06 0.09 -6.83
N LEU A 406 22.17 -0.85 -6.54
CA LEU A 406 22.27 -1.71 -5.37
C LEU A 406 23.08 -2.97 -5.67
N ASP A 407 24.07 -3.29 -4.83
CA ASP A 407 24.83 -4.54 -4.92
C ASP A 407 24.04 -5.68 -4.21
N PRO A 408 23.50 -6.68 -4.95
CA PRO A 408 22.66 -7.73 -4.37
C PRO A 408 23.43 -8.65 -3.41
N GLU A 409 24.77 -8.75 -3.54
CA GLU A 409 25.61 -9.61 -2.71
C GLU A 409 26.00 -8.99 -1.38
N LYS A 410 25.97 -7.66 -1.28
CA LYS A 410 26.23 -6.93 -0.04
C LYS A 410 25.01 -6.95 0.88
N THR A 411 25.27 -6.80 2.17
CA THR A 411 24.23 -6.61 3.18
C THR A 411 23.59 -5.22 3.08
N VAL A 412 22.40 -5.05 3.66
CA VAL A 412 21.76 -3.73 3.79
C VAL A 412 22.71 -2.72 4.43
N TYR A 413 23.36 -3.14 5.52
CA TYR A 413 24.33 -2.30 6.23
C TYR A 413 25.49 -1.87 5.33
N GLU A 414 26.12 -2.80 4.61
CA GLU A 414 27.25 -2.52 3.72
C GLU A 414 26.85 -1.63 2.54
N ASN A 415 25.67 -1.84 1.95
CA ASN A 415 25.18 -0.99 0.86
C ASN A 415 24.96 0.47 1.31
N ILE A 416 24.36 0.67 2.50
CA ILE A 416 24.04 2.01 2.98
C ILE A 416 25.27 2.73 3.56
N THR A 417 26.12 2.01 4.31
CA THR A 417 27.20 2.62 5.10
C THR A 417 28.59 2.46 4.49
N ASP A 418 28.71 1.71 3.38
CA ASP A 418 29.99 1.27 2.81
C ASP A 418 30.85 0.46 3.81
N GLY A 419 30.18 -0.18 4.80
CA GLY A 419 30.84 -0.95 5.86
C GLY A 419 31.41 -0.10 7.00
N LEU A 420 31.19 1.20 6.99
CA LEU A 420 31.73 2.12 8.00
C LEU A 420 30.81 2.18 9.25
N ASP A 421 31.39 2.11 10.44
CA ASP A 421 30.64 2.24 11.70
C ASP A 421 30.08 3.65 11.91
N ASN A 422 30.77 4.68 11.44
CA ASN A 422 30.31 6.06 11.45
C ASN A 422 30.28 6.60 10.01
N ILE A 423 29.14 7.17 9.64
CA ILE A 423 28.92 7.81 8.34
C ILE A 423 28.82 9.32 8.51
N GLN A 424 29.25 10.05 7.49
CA GLN A 424 29.10 11.50 7.43
C GLN A 424 27.77 11.88 6.79
N LEU A 425 26.96 12.66 7.51
CA LEU A 425 25.73 13.29 7.00
C LEU A 425 25.96 14.80 6.98
N GLY A 426 26.46 15.32 5.87
CA GLY A 426 26.92 16.71 5.81
C GLY A 426 28.05 16.95 6.83
N ASN A 427 27.85 17.85 7.79
CA ASN A 427 28.82 18.19 8.82
C ASN A 427 28.70 17.32 10.10
N LYS A 428 27.80 16.36 10.14
CA LYS A 428 27.55 15.51 11.33
C LYS A 428 28.03 14.09 11.09
N ALA A 429 28.80 13.54 12.02
CA ALA A 429 29.10 12.11 12.08
C ALA A 429 27.98 11.38 12.84
N VAL A 430 27.39 10.35 12.23
CA VAL A 430 26.28 9.56 12.77
C VAL A 430 26.68 8.09 12.78
N ASN A 431 26.27 7.35 13.82
CA ASN A 431 26.49 5.90 13.86
C ASN A 431 25.71 5.23 12.71
N GLY A 432 26.40 4.40 11.92
CA GLY A 432 25.85 3.75 10.72
C GLY A 432 24.67 2.83 11.05
N ARG A 433 24.74 2.05 12.15
CA ARG A 433 23.63 1.17 12.55
C ARG A 433 22.39 1.96 12.97
N ALA A 434 22.58 3.07 13.68
CA ALA A 434 21.49 3.96 14.06
C ALA A 434 20.86 4.65 12.83
N TYR A 435 21.65 4.99 11.81
CA TYR A 435 21.14 5.53 10.56
C TYR A 435 20.32 4.51 9.79
N VAL A 436 20.83 3.29 9.64
CA VAL A 436 20.13 2.20 8.93
C VAL A 436 18.83 1.81 9.63
N SER A 437 18.78 1.84 10.97
CA SER A 437 17.55 1.55 11.72
C SER A 437 16.44 2.58 11.48
N LYS A 438 16.78 3.83 11.12
CA LYS A 438 15.81 4.87 10.73
C LYS A 438 15.04 4.55 9.43
N PHE A 439 15.50 3.59 8.64
CA PHE A 439 14.80 3.09 7.45
C PHE A 439 14.12 1.75 7.72
N ASN A 440 13.83 1.47 9.00
CA ASN A 440 13.11 0.26 9.44
C ASN A 440 13.88 -1.05 9.22
N PHE A 441 15.23 -1.00 9.25
CA PHE A 441 16.09 -2.17 9.26
C PHE A 441 16.71 -2.34 10.63
N ASN A 442 16.08 -3.16 11.49
CA ASN A 442 16.51 -3.36 12.87
C ASN A 442 17.25 -4.69 13.06
N GLY A 443 18.24 -4.72 13.94
CA GLY A 443 18.95 -5.94 14.37
C GLY A 443 19.43 -6.80 13.20
N GLY A 444 18.87 -8.00 13.06
CA GLY A 444 19.25 -8.96 12.03
C GLY A 444 18.92 -8.54 10.59
N ASP A 445 17.96 -7.62 10.38
CA ASP A 445 17.57 -7.18 9.04
C ASP A 445 18.70 -6.40 8.35
N GLN A 446 19.55 -5.72 9.12
CA GLN A 446 20.74 -5.02 8.60
C GLN A 446 21.78 -5.96 7.98
N GLN A 447 21.76 -7.24 8.35
CA GLN A 447 22.70 -8.26 7.86
C GLN A 447 22.13 -9.06 6.68
N LYS A 448 20.88 -8.84 6.29
CA LYS A 448 20.30 -9.46 5.11
C LYS A 448 20.99 -8.95 3.84
N LYS A 449 21.25 -9.85 2.89
CA LYS A 449 21.71 -9.46 1.56
C LYS A 449 20.61 -8.71 0.83
N VAL A 450 20.97 -7.67 0.08
CA VAL A 450 20.00 -6.86 -0.69
C VAL A 450 19.28 -7.69 -1.75
N GLY A 451 19.93 -8.71 -2.31
CA GLY A 451 19.32 -9.61 -3.29
C GLY A 451 18.09 -10.38 -2.81
N VAL A 452 17.93 -10.61 -1.48
CA VAL A 452 16.78 -11.33 -0.90
C VAL A 452 15.68 -10.40 -0.39
N LEU A 453 15.86 -9.09 -0.54
CA LEU A 453 14.89 -8.10 -0.09
C LEU A 453 13.68 -8.02 -1.04
N SER A 454 12.51 -7.67 -0.49
CA SER A 454 11.34 -7.25 -1.28
C SER A 454 11.63 -5.94 -2.04
N GLY A 455 10.78 -5.62 -3.03
CA GLY A 455 10.86 -4.36 -3.78
C GLY A 455 10.85 -3.13 -2.86
N GLY A 456 9.92 -3.08 -1.92
CA GLY A 456 9.82 -1.98 -0.96
C GLY A 456 11.00 -1.89 0.02
N GLU A 457 11.59 -3.02 0.43
CA GLU A 457 12.82 -3.00 1.22
C GLU A 457 13.99 -2.45 0.41
N ARG A 458 14.13 -2.81 -0.85
CA ARG A 458 15.14 -2.25 -1.76
C ARG A 458 14.96 -0.76 -1.98
N ASN A 459 13.71 -0.30 -2.15
CA ASN A 459 13.39 1.13 -2.25
C ASN A 459 13.87 1.92 -1.03
N ARG A 460 13.63 1.41 0.19
CA ARG A 460 14.14 2.04 1.43
C ARG A 460 15.68 2.07 1.51
N VAL A 461 16.36 1.03 1.03
CA VAL A 461 17.84 1.02 0.96
C VAL A 461 18.34 2.10 0.00
N HIS A 462 17.75 2.18 -1.20
CA HIS A 462 18.11 3.17 -2.21
C HIS A 462 17.83 4.61 -1.73
N LEU A 463 16.69 4.83 -1.09
CA LEU A 463 16.36 6.10 -0.46
C LEU A 463 17.40 6.50 0.60
N ALA A 464 17.79 5.56 1.48
CA ALA A 464 18.80 5.80 2.51
C ALA A 464 20.16 6.20 1.90
N ILE A 465 20.60 5.53 0.83
CA ILE A 465 21.84 5.84 0.12
C ILE A 465 21.77 7.24 -0.50
N THR A 466 20.67 7.56 -1.18
CA THR A 466 20.51 8.85 -1.87
C THR A 466 20.45 10.01 -0.89
N LEU A 467 19.70 9.86 0.21
CA LEU A 467 19.62 10.91 1.23
C LEU A 467 20.96 11.12 1.97
N LYS A 468 21.79 10.08 2.09
CA LYS A 468 23.14 10.18 2.67
C LYS A 468 24.10 11.07 1.83
N LYS A 469 23.94 11.07 0.50
CA LYS A 469 24.89 11.73 -0.43
C LYS A 469 24.97 13.25 -0.27
N GLY A 470 24.01 13.88 0.38
CA GLY A 470 24.02 15.35 0.59
C GLY A 470 23.75 16.13 -0.71
N ALA A 471 22.86 15.63 -1.55
CA ALA A 471 22.37 16.34 -2.73
C ALA A 471 21.60 17.62 -2.34
N ASN A 472 21.64 18.65 -3.19
CA ASN A 472 20.84 19.86 -3.02
C ASN A 472 19.62 19.91 -3.95
N VAL A 473 19.54 18.99 -4.92
CA VAL A 473 18.35 18.72 -5.73
C VAL A 473 18.04 17.23 -5.66
N LEU A 474 16.85 16.90 -5.18
CA LEU A 474 16.37 15.52 -5.05
C LEU A 474 15.31 15.24 -6.12
N LEU A 475 15.49 14.19 -6.90
CA LEU A 475 14.49 13.63 -7.80
C LEU A 475 14.00 12.31 -7.20
N LEU A 476 12.75 12.26 -6.79
CA LEU A 476 12.16 11.10 -6.11
C LEU A 476 11.05 10.52 -6.99
N ASP A 477 11.28 9.32 -7.55
CA ASP A 477 10.30 8.64 -8.40
C ASP A 477 9.55 7.59 -7.57
N GLU A 478 8.28 7.88 -7.28
CA GLU A 478 7.39 7.06 -6.44
C GLU A 478 7.99 6.65 -5.09
N PRO A 479 8.52 7.59 -4.30
CA PRO A 479 9.17 7.28 -3.03
C PRO A 479 8.20 6.75 -1.97
N THR A 480 6.90 6.88 -2.21
CA THR A 480 5.84 6.48 -1.29
C THR A 480 5.45 5.00 -1.41
N ASN A 481 5.83 4.35 -2.52
CA ASN A 481 5.47 2.96 -2.77
C ASN A 481 6.13 2.01 -1.76
N ASP A 482 5.32 1.12 -1.17
CA ASP A 482 5.76 0.09 -0.22
C ASP A 482 6.46 0.63 1.06
N ILE A 483 6.30 1.91 1.37
CA ILE A 483 6.79 2.53 2.61
C ILE A 483 5.67 2.56 3.65
N ASP A 484 5.98 2.18 4.89
CA ASP A 484 5.01 2.25 5.99
C ASP A 484 4.75 3.71 6.44
N VAL A 485 3.59 3.92 7.07
CA VAL A 485 3.08 5.24 7.47
C VAL A 485 4.07 6.01 8.36
N ASN A 486 4.83 5.34 9.24
CA ASN A 486 5.77 6.02 10.14
C ASN A 486 7.00 6.50 9.38
N THR A 487 7.56 5.66 8.49
CA THR A 487 8.69 6.02 7.62
C THR A 487 8.27 7.13 6.63
N LEU A 488 7.04 7.06 6.12
CA LEU A 488 6.51 8.08 5.20
C LEU A 488 6.38 9.45 5.91
N ARG A 489 5.88 9.49 7.15
CA ARG A 489 5.83 10.72 7.94
C ARG A 489 7.21 11.30 8.22
N ALA A 490 8.16 10.45 8.57
CA ALA A 490 9.54 10.90 8.79
C ALA A 490 10.15 11.48 7.50
N LEU A 491 9.83 10.91 6.33
CA LEU A 491 10.24 11.44 5.02
C LEU A 491 9.56 12.79 4.73
N GLU A 492 8.26 12.94 5.01
CA GLU A 492 7.55 14.21 4.90
C GLU A 492 8.23 15.31 5.74
N GLU A 493 8.44 15.04 7.03
CA GLU A 493 9.09 15.99 7.95
C GLU A 493 10.53 16.33 7.50
N ALA A 494 11.25 15.34 6.95
CA ALA A 494 12.61 15.56 6.44
C ALA A 494 12.62 16.43 5.17
N LEU A 495 11.65 16.23 4.26
CA LEU A 495 11.51 17.05 3.04
C LEU A 495 11.03 18.47 3.35
N GLU A 496 10.07 18.64 4.29
CA GLU A 496 9.64 19.98 4.76
C GLU A 496 10.82 20.81 5.31
N ASN A 497 11.78 20.15 5.95
CA ASN A 497 12.97 20.78 6.51
C ASN A 497 14.17 20.80 5.55
N PHE A 498 14.00 20.33 4.31
CA PHE A 498 15.06 20.28 3.32
C PHE A 498 15.31 21.66 2.72
N GLY A 499 16.52 22.17 2.85
CA GLY A 499 16.91 23.50 2.36
C GLY A 499 17.24 23.59 0.86
N GLY A 500 17.03 22.52 0.10
CA GLY A 500 17.24 22.41 -1.34
C GLY A 500 15.96 22.40 -2.15
N CYS A 501 16.04 21.95 -3.40
CA CYS A 501 14.89 21.68 -4.27
C CYS A 501 14.59 20.19 -4.31
N ALA A 502 13.33 19.80 -4.17
CA ALA A 502 12.90 18.43 -4.40
C ALA A 502 11.85 18.36 -5.50
N VAL A 503 11.97 17.37 -6.38
CA VAL A 503 10.96 17.06 -7.38
C VAL A 503 10.49 15.65 -7.12
N VAL A 504 9.18 15.48 -6.93
CA VAL A 504 8.59 14.23 -6.47
C VAL A 504 7.50 13.79 -7.44
N ILE A 505 7.67 12.62 -8.01
CA ILE A 505 6.60 11.90 -8.70
C ILE A 505 5.93 11.02 -7.65
N SER A 506 4.64 11.20 -7.40
CA SER A 506 3.89 10.31 -6.52
C SER A 506 2.40 10.29 -6.88
N HIS A 507 1.77 9.15 -6.64
CA HIS A 507 0.33 8.98 -6.67
C HIS A 507 -0.33 9.14 -5.29
N ASP A 508 0.48 9.26 -4.22
CA ASP A 508 -0.02 9.57 -2.87
C ASP A 508 -0.38 11.06 -2.78
N ARG A 509 -1.69 11.34 -2.95
CA ARG A 509 -2.24 12.70 -2.90
C ARG A 509 -2.01 13.38 -1.55
N TRP A 510 -2.10 12.63 -0.45
CA TRP A 510 -1.86 13.16 0.90
C TRP A 510 -0.42 13.62 1.09
N PHE A 511 0.53 12.83 0.58
CA PHE A 511 1.94 13.18 0.60
C PHE A 511 2.22 14.47 -0.19
N LEU A 512 1.69 14.54 -1.41
CA LEU A 512 1.86 15.73 -2.26
C LEU A 512 1.23 16.98 -1.66
N ASP A 513 -0.01 16.89 -1.15
CA ASP A 513 -0.71 18.01 -0.53
C ASP A 513 0.04 18.56 0.68
N ARG A 514 0.72 17.69 1.43
CA ARG A 514 1.43 18.09 2.62
C ARG A 514 2.76 18.77 2.34
N ILE A 515 3.52 18.27 1.36
CA ILE A 515 4.92 18.71 1.16
C ILE A 515 5.10 19.65 -0.03
N CYS A 516 4.26 19.56 -1.08
CA CYS A 516 4.51 20.28 -2.32
C CYS A 516 4.16 21.75 -2.22
N THR A 517 5.08 22.59 -2.67
CA THR A 517 4.88 24.03 -2.84
C THR A 517 4.39 24.38 -4.25
N HIS A 518 4.65 23.51 -5.23
CA HIS A 518 4.29 23.65 -6.63
C HIS A 518 3.87 22.31 -7.21
N ILE A 519 3.00 22.33 -8.22
CA ILE A 519 2.58 21.14 -8.95
C ILE A 519 2.88 21.33 -10.43
N LEU A 520 3.47 20.31 -11.05
CA LEU A 520 3.61 20.17 -12.49
C LEU A 520 2.66 19.04 -12.94
N ALA A 521 1.57 19.41 -13.61
CA ALA A 521 0.58 18.46 -14.09
C ALA A 521 0.86 18.08 -15.54
N PHE A 522 0.85 16.79 -15.82
CA PHE A 522 0.80 16.22 -17.17
C PHE A 522 -0.68 15.98 -17.50
N GLU A 523 -1.25 16.83 -18.35
CA GLU A 523 -2.59 16.67 -18.90
C GLU A 523 -2.47 16.03 -20.28
N GLY A 524 -3.28 15.01 -20.57
CA GLY A 524 -3.21 14.24 -21.81
C GLY A 524 -3.75 14.98 -23.03
#